data_06e0bb6842248cba1d9333f70ee73f88
#
_entry.id   06e0bb6842248cba1d9333f70ee73f88
#
_cell.length_a   1.000
_cell.length_b   1.000
_cell.length_c   1.000
_cell.angle_alpha   90.00
_cell.angle_beta   90.00
_cell.angle_gamma   90.00
#
_symmetry.space_group_name_H-M   'P 1'
#
loop_
_entity.id
_entity.type
_entity.pdbx_description
1 polymer ?
#
loop_
_entity_poly.entity_id
_entity_poly.type
_entity_poly.pdbx_seq_one_letter_code
_entity_poly.pdbx_strand_id
1 'polypeptide(L)'
;KTTHFFKDVEWGNASKLIIWGFFKKMVIADNIAYLVNPVFNDLPNDFNSVEFIIIGVLFLIQLYADFYGYSDIAIGVAKLFKINLNINWKRPLLSKSVTEYWQRHHISLTGWFKEYVYISIGGNRVSAPKWAFNILIVFLLSGLWHGANFTFIIWGLLNGLFYLLEHIT
;
A
#
# COMPACT_ATOMS: atom_id res chain seq x y z
N LYS A 1 -24.62 17.25 15.48
CA LYS A 1 -24.41 17.84 14.13
C LYS A 1 -23.39 18.97 14.28
N THR A 2 -22.15 18.74 13.87
CA THR A 2 -21.13 19.79 13.79
C THR A 2 -21.38 20.61 12.54
N THR A 3 -21.80 21.86 12.68
CA THR A 3 -21.88 22.81 11.57
C THR A 3 -20.46 23.25 11.22
N HIS A 4 -19.96 22.84 10.06
CA HIS A 4 -18.66 23.26 9.56
C HIS A 4 -18.78 24.59 8.83
N PHE A 5 -18.10 25.62 9.32
CA PHE A 5 -18.07 26.94 8.69
C PHE A 5 -16.92 27.02 7.67
N PHE A 6 -17.21 27.54 6.47
CA PHE A 6 -16.20 27.72 5.40
C PHE A 6 -14.99 28.55 5.83
N LYS A 7 -15.14 29.45 6.81
CA LYS A 7 -14.07 30.30 7.33
C LYS A 7 -12.91 29.55 7.99
N ASP A 8 -13.16 28.34 8.50
CA ASP A 8 -12.15 27.58 9.25
C ASP A 8 -11.56 26.44 8.42
N VAL A 9 -11.77 26.40 7.10
CA VAL A 9 -11.19 25.40 6.22
C VAL A 9 -9.72 25.73 5.94
N GLU A 10 -8.86 24.74 6.07
CA GLU A 10 -7.42 24.87 5.77
C GLU A 10 -7.16 24.84 4.25
N TRP A 11 -7.67 25.82 3.50
CA TRP A 11 -7.61 25.88 2.03
C TRP A 11 -6.20 25.66 1.49
N GLY A 12 -5.18 26.30 2.10
CA GLY A 12 -3.80 26.19 1.63
C GLY A 12 -3.23 24.76 1.76
N ASN A 13 -3.52 24.08 2.87
CA ASN A 13 -3.06 22.70 3.09
C ASN A 13 -3.85 21.71 2.25
N ALA A 14 -5.16 21.91 2.12
CA ALA A 14 -6.01 21.09 1.26
C ALA A 14 -5.58 21.17 -0.20
N SER A 15 -5.41 22.39 -0.75
CA SER A 15 -4.98 22.60 -2.13
C SER A 15 -3.60 22.02 -2.43
N LYS A 16 -2.64 22.18 -1.51
CA LYS A 16 -1.30 21.55 -1.65
C LYS A 16 -1.38 20.04 -1.78
N LEU A 17 -2.16 19.38 -0.94
CA LEU A 17 -2.32 17.93 -0.99
C LEU A 17 -2.99 17.49 -2.30
N ILE A 18 -4.04 18.17 -2.72
CA ILE A 18 -4.75 17.85 -3.97
C ILE A 18 -3.82 18.02 -5.18
N ILE A 19 -3.14 19.15 -5.29
CA ILE A 19 -2.21 19.43 -6.42
C ILE A 19 -1.06 18.42 -6.42
N TRP A 20 -0.47 18.15 -5.24
CA TRP A 20 0.63 17.20 -5.11
C TRP A 20 0.19 15.76 -5.40
N GLY A 21 -1.04 15.41 -5.01
CA GLY A 21 -1.64 14.12 -5.34
C GLY A 21 -1.86 13.96 -6.85
N PHE A 22 -2.41 14.97 -7.54
CA PHE A 22 -2.55 14.96 -8.99
C PHE A 22 -1.20 14.90 -9.70
N PHE A 23 -0.18 15.61 -9.21
CA PHE A 23 1.17 15.51 -9.77
C PHE A 23 1.70 14.08 -9.71
N LYS A 24 1.59 13.41 -8.56
CA LYS A 24 2.00 12.00 -8.41
C LYS A 24 1.25 11.08 -9.35
N LYS A 25 -0.08 11.24 -9.44
CA LYS A 25 -0.93 10.40 -10.28
C LYS A 25 -0.66 10.65 -11.77
N MET A 26 -0.84 11.88 -12.22
CA MET A 26 -0.86 12.19 -13.66
C MET A 26 0.55 12.35 -14.26
N VAL A 27 1.50 12.92 -13.49
CA VAL A 27 2.84 13.20 -14.03
C VAL A 27 3.80 12.05 -13.76
N ILE A 28 3.71 11.37 -12.64
CA ILE A 28 4.63 10.26 -12.32
C ILE A 28 4.02 8.93 -12.74
N ALA A 29 2.89 8.53 -12.13
CA ALA A 29 2.35 7.19 -12.29
C ALA A 29 1.86 6.92 -13.72
N ASP A 30 1.07 7.82 -14.30
CA ASP A 30 0.49 7.60 -15.62
C ASP A 30 1.56 7.61 -16.73
N ASN A 31 2.62 8.44 -16.62
CA ASN A 31 3.73 8.40 -17.58
C ASN A 31 4.56 7.11 -17.45
N ILE A 32 4.81 6.63 -16.25
CA ILE A 32 5.51 5.35 -16.05
C ILE A 32 4.66 4.18 -16.56
N ALA A 33 3.33 4.26 -16.44
CA ALA A 33 2.40 3.24 -16.91
C ALA A 33 2.56 2.93 -18.41
N TYR A 34 2.89 3.91 -19.24
CA TYR A 34 3.16 3.71 -20.67
C TYR A 34 4.34 2.74 -20.94
N LEU A 35 5.33 2.73 -20.05
CA LEU A 35 6.49 1.83 -20.16
C LEU A 35 6.22 0.46 -19.55
N VAL A 36 5.47 0.44 -18.46
CA VAL A 36 5.28 -0.75 -17.62
C VAL A 36 4.14 -1.63 -18.10
N ASN A 37 2.97 -1.06 -18.40
CA ASN A 37 1.78 -1.85 -18.73
C ASN A 37 1.93 -2.74 -19.97
N PRO A 38 2.57 -2.32 -21.08
CA PRO A 38 2.76 -3.20 -22.23
C PRO A 38 3.54 -4.46 -21.89
N VAL A 39 4.58 -4.34 -21.04
CA VAL A 39 5.43 -5.47 -20.67
C VAL A 39 4.70 -6.48 -19.76
N PHE A 40 3.85 -6.00 -18.84
CA PHE A 40 3.08 -6.88 -17.98
C PHE A 40 1.85 -7.49 -18.68
N ASN A 41 1.32 -6.84 -19.71
CA ASN A 41 0.17 -7.36 -20.46
C ASN A 41 0.58 -8.38 -21.53
N ASP A 42 1.74 -8.19 -22.14
CA ASP A 42 2.26 -9.06 -23.20
C ASP A 42 3.79 -9.08 -23.13
N LEU A 43 4.35 -10.03 -22.38
CA LEU A 43 5.79 -10.15 -22.17
C LEU A 43 6.50 -10.38 -23.51
N PRO A 44 7.33 -9.45 -24.01
CA PRO A 44 8.08 -9.66 -25.24
C PRO A 44 9.03 -10.85 -25.13
N ASN A 45 9.09 -11.70 -26.16
CA ASN A 45 9.95 -12.90 -26.18
C ASN A 45 11.44 -12.58 -26.05
N ASP A 46 11.87 -11.37 -26.35
CA ASP A 46 13.27 -10.93 -26.36
C ASP A 46 13.67 -10.11 -25.12
N PHE A 47 12.83 -10.17 -24.06
CA PHE A 47 13.06 -9.37 -22.85
C PHE A 47 14.20 -9.97 -22.01
N ASN A 48 15.26 -9.19 -21.79
CA ASN A 48 16.38 -9.65 -21.00
C ASN A 48 16.17 -9.39 -19.48
N SER A 49 16.97 -10.07 -18.65
CA SER A 49 16.83 -9.99 -17.20
C SER A 49 17.03 -8.56 -16.62
N VAL A 50 17.90 -7.76 -17.26
CA VAL A 50 18.16 -6.38 -16.79
C VAL A 50 16.94 -5.48 -17.07
N GLU A 51 16.36 -5.60 -18.24
CA GLU A 51 15.13 -4.88 -18.61
C GLU A 51 13.98 -5.26 -17.66
N PHE A 52 13.85 -6.55 -17.33
CA PHE A 52 12.85 -7.02 -16.40
C PHE A 52 13.00 -6.40 -15.00
N ILE A 53 14.24 -6.30 -14.50
CA ILE A 53 14.52 -5.64 -13.21
C ILE A 53 14.16 -4.16 -13.28
N ILE A 54 14.53 -3.45 -14.35
CA ILE A 54 14.23 -2.03 -14.54
C ILE A 54 12.71 -1.81 -14.55
N ILE A 55 11.98 -2.61 -15.32
CA ILE A 55 10.51 -2.54 -15.39
C ILE A 55 9.88 -2.85 -14.03
N GLY A 56 10.40 -3.82 -13.29
CA GLY A 56 9.95 -4.13 -11.93
C GLY A 56 10.12 -2.95 -10.97
N VAL A 57 11.26 -2.26 -11.03
CA VAL A 57 11.48 -1.03 -10.24
C VAL A 57 10.54 0.09 -10.67
N LEU A 58 10.35 0.29 -11.97
CA LEU A 58 9.40 1.29 -12.48
C LEU A 58 7.97 0.97 -12.07
N PHE A 59 7.56 -0.30 -12.11
CA PHE A 59 6.26 -0.74 -11.62
C PHE A 59 6.06 -0.41 -10.14
N LEU A 60 7.08 -0.64 -9.30
CA LEU A 60 7.03 -0.29 -7.88
C LEU A 60 6.84 1.22 -7.67
N ILE A 61 7.57 2.05 -8.46
CA ILE A 61 7.45 3.52 -8.40
C ILE A 61 6.07 3.95 -8.89
N GLN A 62 5.58 3.37 -9.98
CA GLN A 62 4.24 3.62 -10.52
C GLN A 62 3.16 3.33 -9.48
N LEU A 63 3.15 2.13 -8.92
CA LEU A 63 2.18 1.70 -7.92
C LEU A 63 2.20 2.62 -6.69
N TYR A 64 3.40 2.95 -6.22
CA TYR A 64 3.56 3.86 -5.08
C TYR A 64 3.05 5.27 -5.39
N ALA A 65 3.40 5.84 -6.54
CA ALA A 65 2.99 7.18 -6.94
C ALA A 65 1.48 7.27 -7.18
N ASP A 66 0.89 6.24 -7.81
CA ASP A 66 -0.54 6.16 -8.11
C ASP A 66 -1.36 6.15 -6.81
N PHE A 67 -1.09 5.20 -5.94
CA PHE A 67 -1.88 5.03 -4.73
C PHE A 67 -1.60 6.11 -3.67
N TYR A 68 -0.35 6.58 -3.56
CA TYR A 68 -0.02 7.70 -2.68
C TYR A 68 -0.65 9.02 -3.19
N GLY A 69 -0.65 9.24 -4.51
CA GLY A 69 -1.33 10.36 -5.13
C GLY A 69 -2.83 10.36 -4.83
N TYR A 70 -3.49 9.23 -5.01
CA TYR A 70 -4.89 9.05 -4.63
C TYR A 70 -5.14 9.38 -3.16
N SER A 71 -4.29 8.88 -2.25
CA SER A 71 -4.43 9.13 -0.81
C SER A 71 -4.30 10.61 -0.46
N ASP A 72 -3.36 11.32 -1.08
CA ASP A 72 -3.18 12.77 -0.85
C ASP A 72 -4.38 13.56 -1.36
N ILE A 73 -4.94 13.22 -2.53
CA ILE A 73 -6.16 13.84 -3.05
C ILE A 73 -7.31 13.61 -2.07
N ALA A 74 -7.50 12.37 -1.62
CA ALA A 74 -8.58 12.03 -0.68
C ALA A 74 -8.46 12.82 0.64
N ILE A 75 -7.27 12.90 1.22
CA ILE A 75 -7.02 13.67 2.45
C ILE A 75 -7.25 15.17 2.19
N GLY A 76 -6.77 15.69 1.06
CA GLY A 76 -6.95 17.09 0.68
C GLY A 76 -8.42 17.47 0.52
N VAL A 77 -9.19 16.63 -0.19
CA VAL A 77 -10.65 16.83 -0.36
C VAL A 77 -11.37 16.73 0.99
N ALA A 78 -11.04 15.73 1.82
CA ALA A 78 -11.65 15.58 3.14
C ALA A 78 -11.40 16.82 4.04
N LYS A 79 -10.21 17.43 3.96
CA LYS A 79 -9.90 18.68 4.68
C LYS A 79 -10.81 19.84 4.26
N LEU A 80 -11.27 19.91 3.02
CA LEU A 80 -12.24 20.93 2.59
C LEU A 80 -13.59 20.78 3.32
N PHE A 81 -13.92 19.55 3.73
CA PHE A 81 -15.11 19.24 4.53
C PHE A 81 -14.83 19.19 6.04
N LYS A 82 -13.61 19.56 6.48
CA LYS A 82 -13.14 19.43 7.88
C LYS A 82 -13.18 17.99 8.42
N ILE A 83 -13.02 17.01 7.54
CA ILE A 83 -12.90 15.61 7.88
C ILE A 83 -11.40 15.26 7.95
N ASN A 84 -10.97 14.75 9.09
CA ASN A 84 -9.61 14.27 9.26
C ASN A 84 -9.52 12.81 8.86
N LEU A 85 -8.88 12.53 7.73
CA LEU A 85 -8.52 11.17 7.32
C LEU A 85 -7.12 10.82 7.82
N ASN A 86 -6.93 9.54 8.15
CA ASN A 86 -5.63 9.01 8.55
C ASN A 86 -4.67 8.95 7.36
N ILE A 87 -3.39 9.20 7.62
CA ILE A 87 -2.32 9.02 6.63
C ILE A 87 -2.12 7.53 6.39
N ASN A 88 -2.17 7.11 5.13
CA ASN A 88 -1.96 5.72 4.73
C ASN A 88 -0.51 5.39 4.38
N TRP A 89 0.33 6.39 4.11
CA TRP A 89 1.66 6.23 3.59
C TRP A 89 2.68 7.05 4.38
N LYS A 90 3.69 6.37 4.93
CA LYS A 90 4.80 7.01 5.66
C LYS A 90 6.14 6.59 5.07
N ARG A 91 6.37 6.88 3.76
CA ARG A 91 7.61 6.54 3.04
C ARG A 91 7.99 5.06 3.19
N PRO A 92 7.12 4.09 2.83
CA PRO A 92 7.38 2.67 3.05
C PRO A 92 8.62 2.15 2.31
N LEU A 93 8.96 2.71 1.15
CA LEU A 93 10.14 2.31 0.37
C LEU A 93 11.47 2.65 1.06
N LEU A 94 11.47 3.45 2.12
CA LEU A 94 12.65 3.76 2.95
C LEU A 94 12.70 2.92 4.24
N SER A 95 11.89 1.89 4.35
CA SER A 95 11.86 0.99 5.50
C SER A 95 13.13 0.13 5.55
N LYS A 96 13.60 -0.13 6.75
CA LYS A 96 14.80 -0.94 7.00
C LYS A 96 14.48 -2.40 7.33
N SER A 97 13.19 -2.72 7.44
CA SER A 97 12.70 -4.05 7.77
C SER A 97 11.32 -4.30 7.16
N VAL A 98 10.92 -5.57 7.06
CA VAL A 98 9.59 -5.97 6.56
C VAL A 98 8.49 -5.47 7.51
N THR A 99 8.73 -5.58 8.81
CA THR A 99 7.81 -5.07 9.84
C THR A 99 7.61 -3.57 9.70
N GLU A 100 8.69 -2.80 9.56
CA GLU A 100 8.63 -1.35 9.37
C GLU A 100 7.91 -0.98 8.06
N TYR A 101 8.14 -1.75 6.98
CA TYR A 101 7.43 -1.56 5.72
C TYR A 101 5.91 -1.63 5.92
N TRP A 102 5.40 -2.67 6.56
CA TRP A 102 3.97 -2.84 6.80
C TRP A 102 3.37 -1.85 7.80
N GLN A 103 4.17 -1.29 8.71
CA GLN A 103 3.76 -0.19 9.59
C GLN A 103 3.63 1.14 8.85
N ARG A 104 4.27 1.28 7.68
CA ARG A 104 4.31 2.51 6.87
C ARG A 104 3.48 2.41 5.59
N HIS A 105 3.14 1.20 5.16
CA HIS A 105 2.40 0.89 3.94
C HIS A 105 0.94 0.60 4.26
N HIS A 106 0.03 1.32 3.56
CA HIS A 106 -1.42 1.15 3.68
C HIS A 106 -1.91 1.02 5.12
N ILE A 107 -1.56 1.99 5.95
CA ILE A 107 -1.67 1.93 7.42
C ILE A 107 -3.08 1.61 7.90
N SER A 108 -4.11 2.18 7.25
CA SER A 108 -5.51 1.91 7.61
C SER A 108 -5.92 0.46 7.35
N LEU A 109 -5.51 -0.11 6.20
CA LEU A 109 -5.79 -1.50 5.85
C LEU A 109 -5.03 -2.46 6.77
N THR A 110 -3.74 -2.21 6.99
CA THR A 110 -2.91 -3.00 7.91
C THR A 110 -3.49 -2.97 9.33
N GLY A 111 -3.96 -1.80 9.78
CA GLY A 111 -4.65 -1.65 11.06
C GLY A 111 -5.95 -2.47 11.11
N TRP A 112 -6.75 -2.44 10.05
CA TRP A 112 -7.99 -3.20 9.94
C TRP A 112 -7.73 -4.71 10.02
N PHE A 113 -6.79 -5.24 9.21
CA PHE A 113 -6.42 -6.66 9.27
C PHE A 113 -5.88 -7.07 10.66
N LYS A 114 -5.11 -6.18 11.30
CA LYS A 114 -4.62 -6.42 12.66
C LYS A 114 -5.77 -6.54 13.66
N GLU A 115 -6.73 -5.62 13.61
CA GLU A 115 -7.81 -5.55 14.60
C GLU A 115 -8.86 -6.65 14.37
N TYR A 116 -9.32 -6.80 13.13
CA TYR A 116 -10.47 -7.65 12.83
C TYR A 116 -10.10 -9.09 12.45
N VAL A 117 -8.87 -9.33 12.00
CA VAL A 117 -8.42 -10.68 11.63
C VAL A 117 -7.39 -11.21 12.63
N TYR A 118 -6.23 -10.54 12.74
CA TYR A 118 -5.12 -11.06 13.52
C TYR A 118 -5.46 -11.25 15.01
N ILE A 119 -6.03 -10.23 15.63
CA ILE A 119 -6.43 -10.30 17.06
C ILE A 119 -7.55 -11.32 17.27
N SER A 120 -8.52 -11.41 16.35
CA SER A 120 -9.66 -12.32 16.46
C SER A 120 -9.27 -13.81 16.43
N ILE A 121 -8.16 -14.15 15.73
CA ILE A 121 -7.64 -15.54 15.69
C ILE A 121 -6.59 -15.84 16.78
N GLY A 122 -6.43 -14.91 17.73
CA GLY A 122 -5.56 -15.05 18.90
C GLY A 122 -4.29 -14.20 18.90
N GLY A 123 -3.99 -13.50 17.79
CA GLY A 123 -2.86 -12.59 17.68
C GLY A 123 -1.52 -13.25 18.01
N ASN A 124 -0.74 -12.60 18.88
CA ASN A 124 0.54 -13.08 19.40
C ASN A 124 0.41 -13.79 20.79
N ARG A 125 -0.80 -13.94 21.30
CA ARG A 125 -1.04 -14.58 22.63
C ARG A 125 -1.30 -16.08 22.49
N VAL A 126 -0.56 -16.74 21.60
CA VAL A 126 -0.70 -18.15 21.23
C VAL A 126 0.69 -18.79 21.12
N SER A 127 0.76 -20.12 20.94
CA SER A 127 2.04 -20.81 20.69
C SER A 127 2.70 -20.31 19.39
N ALA A 128 4.03 -20.43 19.30
CA ALA A 128 4.80 -19.98 18.14
C ALA A 128 4.29 -20.55 16.78
N PRO A 129 3.98 -21.85 16.65
CA PRO A 129 3.41 -22.37 15.39
C PRO A 129 2.05 -21.75 15.06
N LYS A 130 1.20 -21.54 16.06
CA LYS A 130 -0.09 -20.90 15.87
C LYS A 130 0.06 -19.42 15.48
N TRP A 131 1.02 -18.73 16.07
CA TRP A 131 1.34 -17.35 15.71
C TRP A 131 1.80 -17.24 14.25
N ALA A 132 2.71 -18.13 13.80
CA ALA A 132 3.16 -18.16 12.42
C ALA A 132 1.97 -18.41 11.46
N PHE A 133 1.10 -19.34 11.80
CA PHE A 133 -0.12 -19.59 11.03
C PHE A 133 -1.03 -18.34 10.98
N ASN A 134 -1.22 -17.63 12.10
CA ASN A 134 -2.02 -16.40 12.15
C ASN A 134 -1.46 -15.33 11.19
N ILE A 135 -0.12 -15.17 11.16
CA ILE A 135 0.55 -14.24 10.23
C ILE A 135 0.26 -14.63 8.77
N LEU A 136 0.46 -15.91 8.42
CA LEU A 136 0.19 -16.38 7.06
C LEU A 136 -1.26 -16.18 6.63
N ILE A 137 -2.23 -16.43 7.51
CA ILE A 137 -3.65 -16.20 7.24
C ILE A 137 -3.93 -14.71 6.97
N VAL A 138 -3.37 -13.81 7.77
CA VAL A 138 -3.56 -12.36 7.56
C VAL A 138 -3.02 -11.94 6.20
N PHE A 139 -1.82 -12.36 5.83
CA PHE A 139 -1.23 -12.01 4.55
C PHE A 139 -1.93 -12.68 3.38
N LEU A 140 -2.39 -13.92 3.53
CA LEU A 140 -3.21 -14.62 2.54
C LEU A 140 -4.52 -13.87 2.27
N LEU A 141 -5.24 -13.49 3.32
CA LEU A 141 -6.48 -12.72 3.20
C LEU A 141 -6.23 -11.33 2.62
N SER A 142 -5.12 -10.69 2.98
CA SER A 142 -4.70 -9.44 2.36
C SER A 142 -4.46 -9.60 0.85
N GLY A 143 -3.81 -10.68 0.43
CA GLY A 143 -3.63 -10.99 -0.99
C GLY A 143 -4.97 -11.19 -1.71
N LEU A 144 -5.87 -11.99 -1.17
CA LEU A 144 -7.21 -12.21 -1.72
C LEU A 144 -8.05 -10.93 -1.79
N TRP A 145 -7.88 -10.01 -0.84
CA TRP A 145 -8.54 -8.72 -0.85
C TRP A 145 -8.09 -7.85 -2.03
N HIS A 146 -6.83 -7.97 -2.47
CA HIS A 146 -6.32 -7.26 -3.67
C HIS A 146 -6.85 -7.83 -4.98
N GLY A 147 -7.27 -9.08 -5.01
CA GLY A 147 -7.88 -9.70 -6.18
C GLY A 147 -7.95 -11.23 -6.10
N ALA A 148 -8.97 -11.80 -6.70
CA ALA A 148 -9.19 -13.25 -6.74
C ALA A 148 -8.33 -13.93 -7.84
N ASN A 149 -7.02 -13.67 -7.86
CA ASN A 149 -6.07 -14.27 -8.77
C ASN A 149 -4.95 -14.97 -7.98
N PHE A 150 -4.44 -16.06 -8.50
CA PHE A 150 -3.32 -16.81 -7.88
C PHE A 150 -2.07 -15.97 -7.66
N THR A 151 -1.81 -14.96 -8.48
CA THR A 151 -0.70 -14.02 -8.31
C THR A 151 -0.79 -13.26 -6.99
N PHE A 152 -1.98 -12.83 -6.59
CA PHE A 152 -2.19 -12.14 -5.31
C PHE A 152 -2.10 -13.08 -4.10
N ILE A 153 -2.52 -14.34 -4.26
CA ILE A 153 -2.34 -15.37 -3.23
C ILE A 153 -0.84 -15.61 -2.98
N ILE A 154 -0.07 -15.82 -4.05
CA ILE A 154 1.38 -16.02 -3.98
C ILE A 154 2.05 -14.77 -3.38
N TRP A 155 1.67 -13.58 -3.82
CA TRP A 155 2.16 -12.32 -3.28
C TRP A 155 1.91 -12.20 -1.78
N GLY A 156 0.70 -12.51 -1.32
CA GLY A 156 0.36 -12.50 0.10
C GLY A 156 1.20 -13.49 0.89
N LEU A 157 1.29 -14.75 0.45
CA LEU A 157 2.08 -15.78 1.11
C LEU A 157 3.58 -15.42 1.19
N LEU A 158 4.16 -14.89 0.11
CA LEU A 158 5.56 -14.46 0.10
C LEU A 158 5.81 -13.35 1.12
N ASN A 159 4.93 -12.35 1.20
CA ASN A 159 5.03 -11.29 2.21
C ASN A 159 4.92 -11.84 3.64
N GLY A 160 4.01 -12.78 3.87
CA GLY A 160 3.88 -13.47 5.15
C GLY A 160 5.13 -14.25 5.52
N LEU A 161 5.74 -14.96 4.57
CA LEU A 161 7.00 -15.68 4.79
C LEU A 161 8.16 -14.73 5.09
N PHE A 162 8.34 -13.63 4.35
CA PHE A 162 9.37 -12.63 4.65
C PHE A 162 9.18 -12.00 6.03
N TYR A 163 7.93 -11.73 6.42
CA TYR A 163 7.62 -11.23 7.76
C TYR A 163 8.03 -12.24 8.84
N LEU A 164 7.75 -13.52 8.65
CA LEU A 164 8.12 -14.58 9.59
C LEU A 164 9.64 -14.78 9.66
N LEU A 165 10.33 -14.79 8.51
CA LEU A 165 11.79 -14.92 8.47
C LEU A 165 12.48 -13.83 9.27
N GLU A 166 12.02 -12.58 9.16
CA GLU A 166 12.58 -11.47 9.95
C GLU A 166 12.44 -11.66 11.47
N HIS A 167 11.43 -12.41 11.92
CA HIS A 167 11.20 -12.64 13.36
C HIS A 167 11.88 -13.90 13.91
N ILE A 168 12.45 -14.73 13.05
CA ILE A 168 13.20 -15.94 13.42
C ILE A 168 14.70 -15.67 13.46
N THR A 169 15.16 -14.68 12.69
CA THR A 169 16.56 -14.22 12.64
C THR A 169 16.82 -13.13 13.67
#